data_45ef668951b977810e41adef4d97bab4
#
_entry.id   45ef668951b977810e41adef4d97bab4
#
_cell.length_a   1.000
_cell.length_b   1.000
_cell.length_c   1.000
_cell.angle_alpha   90.00
_cell.angle_beta   90.00
_cell.angle_gamma   90.00
#
_symmetry.space_group_name_H-M   'P 1'
#
loop_
_entity.id
_entity.type
_entity.pdbx_description
1 polymer ?
#
loop_
_entity_poly.entity_id
_entity_poly.type
_entity_poly.pdbx_seq_one_letter_code
_entity_poly.pdbx_strand_id
1 'polypeptide(L)'
;GGGGGGNGAVGVAATSSQAGAGGAGTTSTITGSSVQRGGGGGAGCDNRYSPNPNPGNGGAGGGGNGTTSGTSNAGTVNTGSGGGAGGTSNAGFGAGAAGGSGVVVLRVPTANYSGTTSGSPTVTTDGSDKVIVFNASGSYTA
;
A
#
# COMPACT_ATOMS: atom_id res chain seq x y z
N GLY A 1 12.00 -7.72 -13.27
CA GLY A 1 11.38 -6.42 -13.46
C GLY A 1 11.68 -5.48 -12.30
N GLY A 2 11.50 -4.17 -12.51
CA GLY A 2 11.62 -3.14 -11.48
C GLY A 2 10.39 -3.16 -10.56
N GLY A 3 10.53 -2.65 -9.34
CA GLY A 3 9.43 -2.45 -8.40
C GLY A 3 8.56 -1.24 -8.76
N GLY A 4 7.32 -1.23 -8.30
CA GLY A 4 6.41 -0.08 -8.44
C GLY A 4 6.86 1.09 -7.55
N GLY A 5 6.58 2.33 -7.99
CA GLY A 5 6.80 3.51 -7.15
C GLY A 5 5.83 3.56 -5.97
N GLY A 6 6.29 4.05 -4.83
CA GLY A 6 5.46 4.53 -3.73
C GLY A 6 5.26 6.04 -3.83
N ASN A 7 4.41 6.60 -3.01
CA ASN A 7 4.20 8.06 -2.99
C ASN A 7 5.34 8.84 -2.30
N GLY A 8 6.26 8.16 -1.61
CA GLY A 8 7.43 8.74 -0.94
C GLY A 8 8.76 8.42 -1.62
N ALA A 9 8.83 7.37 -2.43
CA ALA A 9 10.05 6.96 -3.11
C ALA A 9 9.77 6.20 -4.41
N VAL A 10 10.70 6.26 -5.34
CA VAL A 10 10.67 5.45 -6.57
C VAL A 10 10.89 3.96 -6.25
N GLY A 11 10.36 3.08 -7.10
CA GLY A 11 10.67 1.66 -7.03
C GLY A 11 12.12 1.36 -7.39
N VAL A 12 12.64 0.27 -6.87
CA VAL A 12 14.02 -0.15 -7.09
C VAL A 12 14.13 -0.93 -8.41
N ALA A 13 15.19 -0.69 -9.17
CA ALA A 13 15.48 -1.47 -10.36
C ALA A 13 15.89 -2.91 -9.99
N ALA A 14 15.58 -3.87 -10.87
CA ALA A 14 16.05 -5.24 -10.69
C ALA A 14 17.56 -5.33 -10.93
N THR A 15 18.17 -6.29 -10.25
CA THR A 15 19.52 -6.78 -10.49
C THR A 15 19.48 -8.20 -11.09
N SER A 16 20.64 -8.83 -11.34
CA SER A 16 20.73 -10.21 -11.81
C SER A 16 20.21 -11.23 -10.77
N SER A 17 20.26 -10.90 -9.47
CA SER A 17 19.91 -11.80 -8.37
C SER A 17 18.66 -11.40 -7.59
N GLN A 18 18.08 -10.22 -7.87
CA GLN A 18 16.97 -9.66 -7.12
C GLN A 18 16.02 -8.93 -8.05
N ALA A 19 14.74 -9.24 -8.00
CA ALA A 19 13.70 -8.42 -8.61
C ALA A 19 13.52 -7.12 -7.81
N GLY A 20 13.08 -6.05 -8.47
CA GLY A 20 13.00 -4.73 -7.87
C GLY A 20 12.01 -4.64 -6.73
N ALA A 21 12.41 -4.04 -5.63
CA ALA A 21 11.52 -3.74 -4.50
C ALA A 21 10.61 -2.53 -4.80
N GLY A 22 9.42 -2.50 -4.23
CA GLY A 22 8.53 -1.35 -4.27
C GLY A 22 9.10 -0.15 -3.52
N GLY A 23 8.84 1.05 -4.03
CA GLY A 23 9.19 2.31 -3.37
C GLY A 23 8.40 2.51 -2.08
N ALA A 24 9.00 3.17 -1.11
CA ALA A 24 8.35 3.48 0.15
C ALA A 24 7.19 4.48 -0.02
N GLY A 25 6.19 4.37 0.82
CA GLY A 25 5.13 5.35 0.99
C GLY A 25 5.55 6.56 1.83
N THR A 26 4.62 7.46 2.04
CA THR A 26 4.83 8.66 2.87
C THR A 26 4.25 8.45 4.27
N THR A 27 4.98 8.94 5.27
CA THR A 27 4.52 8.95 6.66
C THR A 27 3.70 10.21 6.93
N SER A 28 2.59 10.04 7.65
CA SER A 28 1.72 11.14 8.08
C SER A 28 1.31 10.95 9.53
N THR A 29 1.16 12.03 10.26
CA THR A 29 0.68 12.06 11.65
C THR A 29 -0.76 12.57 11.78
N ILE A 30 -1.48 12.70 10.66
CA ILE A 30 -2.84 13.24 10.63
C ILE A 30 -3.82 12.47 11.55
N THR A 31 -3.55 11.19 11.83
CA THR A 31 -4.35 10.35 12.71
C THR A 31 -3.96 10.42 14.18
N GLY A 32 -3.05 11.32 14.57
CA GLY A 32 -2.51 11.44 15.94
C GLY A 32 -1.30 10.52 16.19
N SER A 33 -1.03 9.57 15.32
CA SER A 33 0.15 8.69 15.35
C SER A 33 0.82 8.64 14.00
N SER A 34 2.12 8.27 13.98
CA SER A 34 2.90 8.15 12.75
C SER A 34 2.48 6.90 11.97
N VAL A 35 1.87 7.08 10.80
CA VAL A 35 1.43 5.98 9.92
C VAL A 35 1.95 6.19 8.51
N GLN A 36 2.63 5.16 7.98
CA GLN A 36 3.12 5.17 6.60
C GLN A 36 2.11 4.49 5.67
N ARG A 37 1.83 5.11 4.50
CA ARG A 37 0.86 4.64 3.50
C ARG A 37 1.37 4.83 2.08
N GLY A 38 0.78 4.12 1.11
CA GLY A 38 1.08 4.30 -0.31
C GLY A 38 2.39 3.68 -0.76
N GLY A 39 2.82 2.56 -0.18
CA GLY A 39 3.98 1.80 -0.63
C GLY A 39 3.72 1.14 -1.99
N GLY A 40 4.73 1.08 -2.85
CA GLY A 40 4.68 0.40 -4.15
C GLY A 40 4.73 -1.11 -4.03
N GLY A 41 4.25 -1.84 -5.04
CA GLY A 41 4.36 -3.30 -5.09
C GLY A 41 5.76 -3.77 -5.50
N GLY A 42 6.17 -4.93 -4.98
CA GLY A 42 7.41 -5.62 -5.36
C GLY A 42 7.25 -6.37 -6.69
N ALA A 43 8.33 -6.47 -7.46
CA ALA A 43 8.35 -7.19 -8.72
C ALA A 43 8.42 -8.72 -8.51
N GLY A 44 7.76 -9.48 -9.38
CA GLY A 44 7.92 -10.92 -9.48
C GLY A 44 9.21 -11.30 -10.23
N CYS A 45 9.60 -12.53 -10.11
CA CYS A 45 10.73 -13.08 -10.86
C CYS A 45 10.39 -14.42 -11.50
N ASP A 46 11.28 -14.89 -12.35
CA ASP A 46 11.15 -16.15 -13.07
C ASP A 46 12.07 -17.20 -12.44
N ASN A 47 11.49 -18.27 -11.89
CA ASN A 47 12.25 -19.33 -11.21
C ASN A 47 12.82 -20.40 -12.16
N ARG A 48 12.63 -20.26 -13.48
CA ARG A 48 13.17 -21.17 -14.50
C ARG A 48 14.66 -20.94 -14.76
N TYR A 49 15.21 -19.81 -14.30
CA TYR A 49 16.62 -19.46 -14.44
C TYR A 49 17.42 -19.83 -13.19
N SER A 50 18.69 -20.26 -13.40
CA SER A 50 19.61 -20.55 -12.30
C SER A 50 20.82 -19.59 -12.37
N PRO A 51 21.20 -18.91 -11.28
CA PRO A 51 20.58 -18.93 -9.96
C PRO A 51 19.22 -18.22 -9.98
N ASN A 52 18.26 -18.77 -9.21
CA ASN A 52 16.92 -18.22 -9.13
C ASN A 52 16.94 -16.86 -8.42
N PRO A 53 16.48 -15.76 -9.06
CA PRO A 53 16.47 -14.46 -8.42
C PRO A 53 15.40 -14.40 -7.32
N ASN A 54 15.66 -13.62 -6.28
CA ASN A 54 14.65 -13.37 -5.24
C ASN A 54 13.58 -12.38 -5.75
N PRO A 55 12.31 -12.56 -5.36
CA PRO A 55 11.27 -11.59 -5.69
C PRO A 55 11.47 -10.27 -4.96
N GLY A 56 10.95 -9.21 -5.50
CA GLY A 56 10.98 -7.89 -4.89
C GLY A 56 10.04 -7.79 -3.68
N ASN A 57 10.50 -7.20 -2.61
CA ASN A 57 9.66 -6.84 -1.47
C ASN A 57 8.73 -5.68 -1.83
N GLY A 58 7.54 -5.65 -1.25
CA GLY A 58 6.69 -4.47 -1.28
C GLY A 58 7.31 -3.31 -0.52
N GLY A 59 7.04 -2.10 -0.98
CA GLY A 59 7.49 -0.88 -0.31
C GLY A 59 6.82 -0.68 1.04
N ALA A 60 7.54 -0.09 1.99
CA ALA A 60 6.99 0.28 3.28
C ALA A 60 5.76 1.19 3.10
N GLY A 61 4.75 1.04 3.94
CA GLY A 61 3.45 1.71 3.77
C GLY A 61 2.40 0.82 3.08
N GLY A 62 2.60 -0.51 3.11
CA GLY A 62 1.59 -1.50 2.75
C GLY A 62 1.74 -2.15 1.37
N GLY A 63 2.86 -1.96 0.67
CA GLY A 63 3.11 -2.60 -0.62
C GLY A 63 3.11 -4.13 -0.53
N GLY A 64 2.48 -4.81 -1.50
CA GLY A 64 2.48 -6.26 -1.60
C GLY A 64 3.80 -6.79 -2.16
N ASN A 65 4.28 -7.92 -1.64
CA ASN A 65 5.50 -8.58 -2.13
C ASN A 65 5.24 -9.28 -3.47
N GLY A 66 6.22 -9.24 -4.35
CA GLY A 66 6.27 -10.12 -5.51
C GLY A 66 6.54 -11.57 -5.12
N THR A 67 6.45 -12.47 -6.09
CA THR A 67 6.70 -13.90 -5.89
C THR A 67 7.61 -14.48 -6.96
N THR A 68 8.17 -15.67 -6.69
CA THR A 68 8.94 -16.45 -7.67
C THR A 68 8.02 -17.34 -8.52
N SER A 69 6.85 -17.69 -8.00
CA SER A 69 5.85 -18.53 -8.67
C SER A 69 4.47 -18.28 -8.07
N GLY A 70 3.43 -18.48 -8.86
CA GLY A 70 2.04 -18.33 -8.37
C GLY A 70 1.64 -16.89 -8.11
N THR A 71 0.54 -16.72 -7.39
CA THR A 71 -0.06 -15.42 -7.07
C THR A 71 0.74 -14.65 -6.01
N SER A 72 0.94 -13.39 -6.22
CA SER A 72 1.65 -12.48 -5.30
C SER A 72 0.76 -11.98 -4.15
N ASN A 73 1.33 -11.17 -3.28
CA ASN A 73 0.64 -10.59 -2.13
C ASN A 73 -0.09 -9.30 -2.50
N ALA A 74 -1.33 -9.17 -2.05
CA ALA A 74 -2.08 -7.93 -2.18
C ALA A 74 -1.45 -6.80 -1.37
N GLY A 75 -1.71 -5.58 -1.80
CA GLY A 75 -1.43 -4.41 -0.98
C GLY A 75 -2.29 -4.39 0.28
N THR A 76 -1.77 -3.81 1.35
CA THR A 76 -2.49 -3.69 2.62
C THR A 76 -3.73 -2.80 2.45
N VAL A 77 -4.87 -3.26 2.96
CA VAL A 77 -6.13 -2.49 2.92
C VAL A 77 -5.98 -1.14 3.64
N ASN A 78 -6.72 -0.13 3.18
CA ASN A 78 -6.75 1.23 3.74
C ASN A 78 -5.39 1.95 3.76
N THR A 79 -4.53 1.60 2.79
CA THR A 79 -3.22 2.27 2.63
C THR A 79 -3.03 2.88 1.24
N GLY A 80 -3.86 2.51 0.25
CA GLY A 80 -3.67 2.95 -1.14
C GLY A 80 -2.37 2.43 -1.76
N SER A 81 -1.87 1.28 -1.29
CA SER A 81 -0.61 0.69 -1.72
C SER A 81 -0.75 -0.19 -2.96
N GLY A 82 0.35 -0.43 -3.66
CA GLY A 82 0.40 -1.34 -4.80
C GLY A 82 0.36 -2.82 -4.38
N GLY A 83 -0.24 -3.68 -5.20
CA GLY A 83 -0.09 -5.13 -5.09
C GLY A 83 1.23 -5.61 -5.69
N GLY A 84 1.70 -6.77 -5.26
CA GLY A 84 2.90 -7.40 -5.80
C GLY A 84 2.68 -8.01 -7.19
N ALA A 85 3.76 -8.21 -7.93
CA ALA A 85 3.72 -8.90 -9.22
C ALA A 85 3.87 -10.42 -9.06
N GLY A 86 3.09 -11.18 -9.83
CA GLY A 86 3.19 -12.63 -9.88
C GLY A 86 4.53 -13.10 -10.46
N GLY A 87 4.98 -14.28 -10.04
CA GLY A 87 6.18 -14.91 -10.56
C GLY A 87 5.89 -15.86 -11.72
N THR A 88 6.93 -16.30 -12.38
CA THR A 88 6.86 -17.29 -13.48
C THR A 88 7.56 -18.57 -13.06
N SER A 89 6.98 -19.72 -13.42
CA SER A 89 7.56 -21.04 -13.18
C SER A 89 7.26 -21.98 -14.33
N ASN A 90 7.79 -23.20 -14.28
CA ASN A 90 7.43 -24.25 -15.24
C ASN A 90 5.93 -24.60 -15.24
N ALA A 91 5.22 -24.28 -14.17
CA ALA A 91 3.76 -24.44 -14.07
C ALA A 91 2.99 -23.28 -14.73
N GLY A 92 3.66 -22.22 -15.20
CA GLY A 92 3.05 -21.09 -15.88
C GLY A 92 3.30 -19.74 -15.20
N PHE A 93 2.50 -18.76 -15.59
CA PHE A 93 2.58 -17.38 -15.07
C PHE A 93 1.68 -17.21 -13.85
N GLY A 94 2.24 -16.69 -12.77
CA GLY A 94 1.46 -16.31 -11.60
C GLY A 94 0.75 -14.96 -11.79
N ALA A 95 -0.42 -14.84 -11.19
CA ALA A 95 -1.16 -13.58 -11.22
C ALA A 95 -0.53 -12.51 -10.30
N GLY A 96 -0.55 -11.27 -10.73
CA GLY A 96 -0.35 -10.13 -9.84
C GLY A 96 -1.51 -10.01 -8.87
N ALA A 97 -1.27 -9.42 -7.70
CA ALA A 97 -2.29 -9.22 -6.70
C ALA A 97 -2.86 -7.78 -6.73
N ALA A 98 -4.05 -7.61 -6.18
CA ALA A 98 -4.71 -6.30 -6.11
C ALA A 98 -3.93 -5.31 -5.25
N GLY A 99 -4.04 -4.03 -5.56
CA GLY A 99 -3.62 -2.97 -4.65
C GLY A 99 -4.50 -2.92 -3.40
N GLY A 100 -4.00 -2.33 -2.34
CA GLY A 100 -4.78 -2.04 -1.13
C GLY A 100 -5.81 -0.94 -1.38
N SER A 101 -6.97 -1.04 -0.74
CA SER A 101 -7.95 0.05 -0.76
C SER A 101 -7.34 1.35 -0.23
N GLY A 102 -7.88 2.49 -0.68
CA GLY A 102 -7.52 3.81 -0.15
C GLY A 102 -8.19 4.10 1.18
N VAL A 103 -7.82 5.23 1.76
CA VAL A 103 -8.42 5.80 2.96
C VAL A 103 -8.48 7.31 2.81
N VAL A 104 -9.54 7.95 3.30
CA VAL A 104 -9.63 9.40 3.44
C VAL A 104 -9.62 9.74 4.92
N VAL A 105 -8.74 10.64 5.31
CA VAL A 105 -8.63 11.12 6.69
C VAL A 105 -8.83 12.63 6.71
N LEU A 106 -9.79 13.08 7.51
CA LEU A 106 -10.01 14.51 7.79
C LEU A 106 -9.64 14.77 9.25
N ARG A 107 -8.99 15.91 9.48
CA ARG A 107 -8.71 16.42 10.83
C ARG A 107 -9.32 17.81 10.95
N VAL A 108 -10.20 17.99 11.93
CA VAL A 108 -11.03 19.18 12.09
C VAL A 108 -10.98 19.60 13.55
N PRO A 109 -10.77 20.89 13.90
CA PRO A 109 -10.92 21.36 15.27
C PRO A 109 -12.25 20.95 15.86
N THR A 110 -12.28 20.44 17.10
CA THR A 110 -13.50 19.95 17.75
C THR A 110 -14.60 21.02 17.79
N ALA A 111 -14.22 22.28 17.93
CA ALA A 111 -15.16 23.41 17.93
C ALA A 111 -15.89 23.60 16.57
N ASN A 112 -15.28 23.12 15.47
CA ASN A 112 -15.83 23.22 14.11
C ASN A 112 -16.42 21.91 13.59
N TYR A 113 -16.44 20.87 14.43
CA TYR A 113 -16.97 19.56 14.03
C TYR A 113 -18.49 19.55 14.13
N SER A 114 -19.17 19.48 13.01
CA SER A 114 -20.64 19.49 12.91
C SER A 114 -21.34 18.23 13.48
N GLY A 115 -20.61 17.12 13.59
CA GLY A 115 -21.19 15.83 13.95
C GLY A 115 -21.89 15.11 12.79
N THR A 116 -22.05 15.73 11.62
CA THR A 116 -22.83 15.18 10.51
C THR A 116 -21.94 14.39 9.55
N THR A 117 -22.08 13.05 9.60
CA THR A 117 -21.34 12.12 8.71
C THR A 117 -22.28 11.08 8.12
N SER A 118 -21.91 10.50 6.98
CA SER A 118 -22.53 9.30 6.41
C SER A 118 -21.46 8.25 6.07
N GLY A 119 -21.87 7.00 5.79
CA GLY A 119 -20.95 5.92 5.43
C GLY A 119 -20.15 5.35 6.62
N SER A 120 -20.60 5.63 7.86
CA SER A 120 -20.03 5.07 9.09
C SER A 120 -18.49 5.23 9.22
N PRO A 121 -17.94 6.45 9.09
CA PRO A 121 -16.52 6.67 9.34
C PRO A 121 -16.20 6.42 10.83
N THR A 122 -14.93 6.10 11.10
CA THR A 122 -14.43 6.10 12.48
C THR A 122 -14.12 7.54 12.87
N VAL A 123 -14.71 8.03 13.97
CA VAL A 123 -14.43 9.37 14.50
C VAL A 123 -13.78 9.23 15.86
N THR A 124 -12.59 9.82 16.02
CA THR A 124 -11.84 9.84 17.27
C THR A 124 -11.50 11.28 17.67
N THR A 125 -11.09 11.49 18.92
CA THR A 125 -10.56 12.78 19.39
C THR A 125 -9.07 12.63 19.63
N ASP A 126 -8.30 13.59 19.11
CA ASP A 126 -6.85 13.68 19.33
C ASP A 126 -6.53 15.14 19.72
N GLY A 127 -6.27 15.35 21.00
CA GLY A 127 -6.12 16.69 21.58
C GLY A 127 -7.38 17.54 21.38
N SER A 128 -7.24 18.69 20.73
CA SER A 128 -8.31 19.63 20.42
C SER A 128 -9.06 19.31 19.10
N ASP A 129 -8.71 18.22 18.40
CA ASP A 129 -9.21 17.94 17.08
C ASP A 129 -10.04 16.63 17.03
N LYS A 130 -10.98 16.60 16.09
CA LYS A 130 -11.63 15.37 15.63
C LYS A 130 -10.90 14.83 14.41
N VAL A 131 -10.61 13.52 14.44
CA VAL A 131 -10.05 12.77 13.32
C VAL A 131 -11.14 11.85 12.78
N ILE A 132 -11.47 12.02 11.50
CA ILE A 132 -12.55 11.31 10.80
C ILE A 132 -11.88 10.43 9.74
N VAL A 133 -12.04 9.10 9.85
CA VAL A 133 -11.40 8.13 8.95
C VAL A 133 -12.47 7.40 8.15
N PHE A 134 -12.43 7.55 6.82
CA PHE A 134 -13.29 6.85 5.88
C PHE A 134 -12.51 5.72 5.21
N ASN A 135 -12.90 4.47 5.48
CA ASN A 135 -12.40 3.27 4.83
C ASN A 135 -13.33 2.77 3.71
N ALA A 136 -14.45 3.45 3.49
CA ALA A 136 -15.45 3.21 2.47
C ALA A 136 -16.07 4.54 2.05
N SER A 137 -16.99 4.50 1.08
CA SER A 137 -17.71 5.70 0.64
C SER A 137 -18.49 6.34 1.79
N GLY A 138 -18.44 7.65 1.87
CA GLY A 138 -19.12 8.42 2.91
C GLY A 138 -18.98 9.91 2.69
N SER A 139 -19.56 10.70 3.60
CA SER A 139 -19.48 12.17 3.56
C SER A 139 -19.32 12.75 4.96
N TYR A 140 -18.75 13.94 5.00
CA TYR A 140 -18.75 14.85 6.14
C TYR A 140 -19.31 16.18 5.67
N THR A 141 -20.27 16.72 6.41
CA THR A 141 -20.82 18.06 6.18
C THR A 141 -20.21 18.99 7.24
N ALA A 142 -19.52 20.05 6.79
CA ALA A 142 -18.89 21.04 7.65
C ALA A 142 -19.93 22.02 8.21
#